data_81ba80d335badb17d846ef9ef386dc08
#
_entry.id   81ba80d335badb17d846ef9ef386dc08
#
_cell.length_a   1.000
_cell.length_b   1.000
_cell.length_c   1.000
_cell.angle_alpha   90.00
_cell.angle_beta   90.00
_cell.angle_gamma   90.00
#
_symmetry.space_group_name_H-M   'P 1'
#
loop_
_entity.id
_entity.type
_entity.pdbx_description
1 polymer ?
#
loop_
_entity_poly.entity_id
_entity_poly.type
_entity_poly.pdbx_seq_one_letter_code
_entity_poly.pdbx_strand_id
1 'polypeptide(L)'
;MHASRDSEVIMEYINTHTHTGLTGHGNGTIAEVVQAAREAGISILALTEHFPLSRKVDPDNFVSMPWDALDPYVREIEAQRALHPTMQILIGTELDWLGDYEDRDLSSIDWSRFDIILGSVHYLDMWPFDDPDQVDHWDEVGHDVIWERYFDQFCTACVSDMPYTVMAHPDLVKKFAKYPSAAFDRARAYAQAAEAAAAGERMIEVNTSGAYYACKEPFPHIDLLTEFRKAGVPVTLGTDAHEPRNVDRGIDAGLKLLYEAGYREITALLPGGERRAIPLS
;
A
#
# COMPACT_ATOMS: atom_id res chain seq x y z
N MET A 1 41.67 11.40 -25.71
CA MET A 1 41.21 10.93 -24.38
C MET A 1 39.79 11.47 -24.16
N HIS A 2 38.79 10.65 -24.45
CA HIS A 2 37.39 10.98 -24.13
C HIS A 2 37.14 10.50 -22.72
N ALA A 3 37.00 11.41 -21.79
CA ALA A 3 36.47 11.09 -20.47
C ALA A 3 35.00 10.68 -20.64
N SER A 4 34.70 9.43 -20.34
CA SER A 4 33.35 8.97 -20.16
C SER A 4 32.73 9.82 -19.01
N ARG A 5 31.73 10.61 -19.30
CA ARG A 5 30.85 11.12 -18.25
C ARG A 5 30.15 9.92 -17.67
N ASP A 6 30.57 9.52 -16.48
CA ASP A 6 29.74 8.68 -15.63
C ASP A 6 28.41 9.41 -15.50
N SER A 7 27.37 8.87 -16.12
CA SER A 7 26.00 9.34 -15.86
C SER A 7 25.71 9.00 -14.41
N GLU A 8 25.71 10.02 -13.55
CA GLU A 8 25.11 9.88 -12.23
C GLU A 8 23.72 9.28 -12.45
N VAL A 9 23.52 8.06 -11.97
CA VAL A 9 22.20 7.43 -11.94
C VAL A 9 21.39 8.21 -10.93
N ILE A 10 20.58 9.15 -11.42
CA ILE A 10 19.66 9.90 -10.57
C ILE A 10 18.63 8.86 -10.10
N MET A 11 18.63 8.57 -8.81
CA MET A 11 17.63 7.70 -8.19
C MET A 11 16.24 8.31 -8.41
N GLU A 12 15.36 7.58 -9.04
CA GLU A 12 13.99 8.03 -9.29
C GLU A 12 13.12 7.70 -8.07
N TYR A 13 12.63 8.72 -7.37
CA TYR A 13 11.72 8.54 -6.24
C TYR A 13 10.29 8.32 -6.72
N ILE A 14 9.66 7.30 -6.16
CA ILE A 14 8.24 6.99 -6.36
C ILE A 14 7.52 6.91 -5.02
N ASN A 15 6.24 7.20 -5.04
CA ASN A 15 5.34 6.94 -3.93
C ASN A 15 3.99 6.48 -4.47
N THR A 16 3.66 5.21 -4.24
CA THR A 16 2.45 4.58 -4.77
C THR A 16 1.33 4.44 -3.74
N HIS A 17 1.46 5.09 -2.56
CA HIS A 17 0.47 5.02 -1.50
C HIS A 17 0.39 6.34 -0.73
N THR A 18 -0.66 7.11 -0.99
CA THR A 18 -0.92 8.39 -0.31
C THR A 18 -2.41 8.67 -0.17
N HIS A 19 -2.77 9.33 0.92
CA HIS A 19 -4.11 9.76 1.27
C HIS A 19 -4.23 11.28 1.37
N THR A 20 -5.47 11.77 1.46
CA THR A 20 -5.80 13.19 1.55
C THR A 20 -6.82 13.43 2.68
N GLY A 21 -7.34 14.63 2.79
CA GLY A 21 -8.44 14.95 3.70
C GLY A 21 -9.83 14.54 3.19
N LEU A 22 -9.94 13.63 2.22
CA LEU A 22 -11.21 13.04 1.80
C LEU A 22 -11.70 11.97 2.79
N THR A 23 -10.79 11.37 3.55
CA THR A 23 -11.10 10.54 4.72
C THR A 23 -11.05 11.38 5.99
N GLY A 24 -11.79 10.98 7.03
CA GLY A 24 -11.87 11.73 8.29
C GLY A 24 -10.57 11.74 9.11
N HIS A 25 -9.61 10.87 8.77
CA HIS A 25 -8.31 10.76 9.45
C HIS A 25 -7.12 11.23 8.59
N GLY A 26 -7.37 11.65 7.34
CA GLY A 26 -6.38 12.29 6.48
C GLY A 26 -6.42 13.82 6.57
N ASN A 27 -5.45 14.49 5.96
CA ASN A 27 -5.34 15.94 5.90
C ASN A 27 -4.79 16.41 4.55
N GLY A 28 -5.14 17.63 4.17
CA GLY A 28 -4.71 18.25 2.92
C GLY A 28 -5.57 17.85 1.72
N THR A 29 -5.43 18.64 0.66
CA THR A 29 -6.08 18.43 -0.62
C THR A 29 -5.17 17.61 -1.55
N ILE A 30 -5.74 17.05 -2.62
CA ILE A 30 -4.98 16.38 -3.69
C ILE A 30 -3.89 17.32 -4.23
N ALA A 31 -4.21 18.61 -4.47
CA ALA A 31 -3.26 19.59 -4.95
C ALA A 31 -2.09 19.82 -3.99
N GLU A 32 -2.34 19.85 -2.68
CA GLU A 32 -1.30 20.00 -1.64
C GLU A 32 -0.40 18.76 -1.57
N VAL A 33 -0.94 17.54 -1.69
CA VAL A 33 -0.15 16.31 -1.75
C VAL A 33 0.73 16.28 -3.01
N VAL A 34 0.17 16.63 -4.17
CA VAL A 34 0.92 16.72 -5.44
C VAL A 34 2.04 17.76 -5.34
N GLN A 35 1.76 18.94 -4.77
CA GLN A 35 2.78 19.98 -4.60
C GLN A 35 3.91 19.52 -3.67
N ALA A 36 3.57 18.91 -2.53
CA ALA A 36 4.56 18.38 -1.59
C ALA A 36 5.44 17.28 -2.25
N ALA A 37 4.83 16.37 -3.02
CA ALA A 37 5.55 15.33 -3.75
C ALA A 37 6.53 15.91 -4.78
N ARG A 38 6.13 16.96 -5.49
CA ARG A 38 7.02 17.66 -6.44
C ARG A 38 8.19 18.33 -5.73
N GLU A 39 7.96 18.97 -4.60
CA GLU A 39 9.00 19.60 -3.78
C GLU A 39 9.97 18.56 -3.22
N ALA A 40 9.49 17.35 -2.92
CA ALA A 40 10.30 16.22 -2.48
C ALA A 40 11.03 15.49 -3.63
N GLY A 41 10.80 15.88 -4.90
CA GLY A 41 11.44 15.25 -6.06
C GLY A 41 10.85 13.90 -6.46
N ILE A 42 9.63 13.58 -6.02
CA ILE A 42 8.92 12.38 -6.41
C ILE A 42 8.45 12.53 -7.86
N SER A 43 8.85 11.60 -8.72
CA SER A 43 8.53 11.62 -10.16
C SER A 43 7.25 10.84 -10.49
N ILE A 44 6.91 9.83 -9.67
CA ILE A 44 5.70 9.01 -9.80
C ILE A 44 4.96 9.01 -8.46
N LEU A 45 3.76 9.55 -8.46
CA LEU A 45 2.89 9.64 -7.28
C LEU A 45 1.56 8.98 -7.57
N ALA A 46 1.10 8.08 -6.71
CA ALA A 46 -0.28 7.62 -6.72
C ALA A 46 -1.08 8.27 -5.58
N LEU A 47 -2.25 8.80 -5.91
CA LEU A 47 -3.29 9.12 -4.94
C LEU A 47 -4.12 7.85 -4.78
N THR A 48 -4.15 7.30 -3.58
CA THR A 48 -4.77 5.97 -3.30
C THR A 48 -5.71 6.04 -2.13
N GLU A 49 -6.63 7.00 -2.20
CA GLU A 49 -7.60 7.20 -1.14
C GLU A 49 -8.36 5.91 -0.81
N HIS A 50 -8.73 5.72 0.45
CA HIS A 50 -9.53 4.58 0.87
C HIS A 50 -10.84 4.52 0.09
N PHE A 51 -11.03 3.41 -0.64
CA PHE A 51 -12.24 3.18 -1.43
C PHE A 51 -13.48 3.16 -0.52
N PRO A 52 -14.61 3.72 -0.98
CA PRO A 52 -15.79 3.81 -0.14
C PRO A 52 -16.19 2.48 0.50
N LEU A 53 -16.38 2.50 1.80
CA LEU A 53 -17.01 1.41 2.55
C LEU A 53 -18.54 1.59 2.57
N SER A 54 -19.25 0.54 2.97
CA SER A 54 -20.69 0.67 3.18
C SER A 54 -20.97 1.47 4.44
N ARG A 55 -22.11 2.17 4.49
CA ARG A 55 -22.54 2.90 5.70
C ARG A 55 -22.77 2.01 6.93
N LYS A 56 -22.79 0.71 6.74
CA LYS A 56 -22.85 -0.25 7.84
C LYS A 56 -21.50 -0.41 8.52
N VAL A 57 -20.42 -0.31 7.74
CA VAL A 57 -19.03 -0.42 8.22
C VAL A 57 -18.49 0.96 8.63
N ASP A 58 -18.71 1.97 7.79
CA ASP A 58 -18.24 3.34 7.99
C ASP A 58 -19.42 4.33 7.88
N PRO A 59 -20.25 4.47 8.95
CA PRO A 59 -21.47 5.26 8.90
C PRO A 59 -21.22 6.75 8.67
N ASP A 60 -20.09 7.27 9.14
CA ASP A 60 -19.73 8.67 9.14
C ASP A 60 -18.71 9.06 8.07
N ASN A 61 -18.30 8.10 7.22
CA ASN A 61 -17.19 8.21 6.25
C ASN A 61 -15.90 8.73 6.91
N PHE A 62 -15.58 8.18 8.08
CA PHE A 62 -14.36 8.53 8.81
C PHE A 62 -13.15 7.76 8.29
N VAL A 63 -13.35 6.47 7.93
CA VAL A 63 -12.30 5.57 7.47
C VAL A 63 -12.08 5.70 5.96
N SER A 64 -13.16 5.87 5.19
CA SER A 64 -13.12 5.86 3.72
C SER A 64 -13.74 7.11 3.11
N MET A 65 -13.39 7.42 1.85
CA MET A 65 -14.04 8.53 1.15
C MET A 65 -15.54 8.24 0.95
N PRO A 66 -16.40 9.29 0.93
CA PRO A 66 -17.81 9.12 0.59
C PRO A 66 -18.00 8.61 -0.84
N TRP A 67 -19.04 7.81 -1.09
CA TRP A 67 -19.35 7.29 -2.43
C TRP A 67 -19.54 8.39 -3.48
N ASP A 68 -20.11 9.52 -3.13
CA ASP A 68 -20.32 10.67 -4.02
C ASP A 68 -19.04 11.49 -4.26
N ALA A 69 -17.97 11.22 -3.51
CA ALA A 69 -16.67 11.84 -3.72
C ALA A 69 -15.83 11.12 -4.79
N LEU A 70 -16.17 9.87 -5.18
CA LEU A 70 -15.37 9.06 -6.10
C LEU A 70 -15.14 9.74 -7.47
N ASP A 71 -16.21 10.23 -8.12
CA ASP A 71 -16.08 10.92 -9.39
C ASP A 71 -15.38 12.28 -9.30
N PRO A 72 -15.66 13.12 -8.29
CA PRO A 72 -14.85 14.31 -8.02
C PRO A 72 -13.37 14.02 -7.79
N TYR A 73 -13.04 12.97 -7.05
CA TYR A 73 -11.68 12.53 -6.77
C TYR A 73 -10.91 12.22 -8.05
N VAL A 74 -11.47 11.38 -8.91
CA VAL A 74 -10.85 11.02 -10.20
C VAL A 74 -10.64 12.26 -11.06
N ARG A 75 -11.65 13.13 -11.19
CA ARG A 75 -11.55 14.37 -11.99
C ARG A 75 -10.48 15.33 -11.47
N GLU A 76 -10.33 15.45 -10.15
CA GLU A 76 -9.30 16.31 -9.57
C GLU A 76 -7.90 15.78 -9.88
N ILE A 77 -7.67 14.47 -9.80
CA ILE A 77 -6.38 13.87 -10.17
C ILE A 77 -6.07 14.09 -11.66
N GLU A 78 -7.06 13.94 -12.54
CA GLU A 78 -6.91 14.25 -13.96
C GLU A 78 -6.52 15.73 -14.19
N ALA A 79 -7.13 16.65 -13.44
CA ALA A 79 -6.77 18.06 -13.48
C ALA A 79 -5.31 18.29 -13.03
N GLN A 80 -4.86 17.62 -11.98
CA GLN A 80 -3.48 17.69 -11.51
C GLN A 80 -2.49 17.11 -12.54
N ARG A 81 -2.83 16.02 -13.22
CA ARG A 81 -2.05 15.50 -14.34
C ARG A 81 -1.84 16.55 -15.43
N ALA A 82 -2.92 17.24 -15.81
CA ALA A 82 -2.85 18.29 -16.84
C ALA A 82 -1.98 19.48 -16.42
N LEU A 83 -1.98 19.84 -15.13
CA LEU A 83 -1.18 20.91 -14.56
C LEU A 83 0.30 20.55 -14.42
N HIS A 84 0.62 19.26 -14.27
CA HIS A 84 1.97 18.76 -13.95
C HIS A 84 2.46 17.69 -14.94
N PRO A 85 2.62 18.02 -16.24
CA PRO A 85 2.90 17.02 -17.29
C PRO A 85 4.27 16.32 -17.19
N THR A 86 5.15 16.80 -16.33
CA THR A 86 6.47 16.19 -16.09
C THR A 86 6.48 15.19 -14.94
N MET A 87 5.40 15.09 -14.19
CA MET A 87 5.19 14.13 -13.10
C MET A 87 4.18 13.10 -13.50
N GLN A 88 4.44 11.83 -13.21
CA GLN A 88 3.46 10.77 -13.40
C GLN A 88 2.56 10.73 -12.17
N ILE A 89 1.31 11.18 -12.30
CA ILE A 89 0.33 11.15 -11.22
C ILE A 89 -0.68 10.03 -11.54
N LEU A 90 -0.81 9.05 -10.67
CA LEU A 90 -1.66 7.89 -10.86
C LEU A 90 -3.00 8.09 -10.14
N ILE A 91 -4.07 7.70 -10.81
CA ILE A 91 -5.38 7.54 -10.19
C ILE A 91 -5.36 6.18 -9.52
N GLY A 92 -5.39 6.17 -8.22
CA GLY A 92 -5.37 4.95 -7.43
C GLY A 92 -6.49 4.89 -6.42
N THR A 93 -6.59 3.78 -5.75
CA THR A 93 -7.44 3.61 -4.57
C THR A 93 -6.90 2.49 -3.70
N GLU A 94 -7.14 2.59 -2.40
CA GLU A 94 -6.91 1.51 -1.45
C GLU A 94 -8.24 0.84 -1.13
N LEU A 95 -8.38 -0.41 -1.56
CA LEU A 95 -9.60 -1.19 -1.50
C LEU A 95 -9.47 -2.30 -0.46
N ASP A 96 -10.25 -2.18 0.62
CA ASP A 96 -10.28 -3.17 1.68
C ASP A 96 -10.75 -4.54 1.21
N TRP A 97 -10.05 -5.58 1.66
CA TRP A 97 -10.50 -6.96 1.62
C TRP A 97 -11.45 -7.23 2.79
N LEU A 98 -12.72 -7.48 2.49
CA LEU A 98 -13.74 -7.80 3.48
C LEU A 98 -14.16 -9.28 3.47
N GLY A 99 -13.62 -10.08 2.52
CA GLY A 99 -13.92 -11.49 2.42
C GLY A 99 -15.42 -11.76 2.27
N ASP A 100 -15.93 -12.68 3.09
CA ASP A 100 -17.36 -13.08 3.10
C ASP A 100 -18.30 -11.96 3.61
N TYR A 101 -17.75 -10.88 4.13
CA TYR A 101 -18.50 -9.72 4.64
C TYR A 101 -18.65 -8.59 3.62
N GLU A 102 -18.21 -8.82 2.38
CA GLU A 102 -18.34 -7.84 1.31
C GLU A 102 -19.82 -7.55 1.00
N ASP A 103 -20.24 -6.33 1.24
CA ASP A 103 -21.62 -5.88 1.05
C ASP A 103 -21.76 -4.71 0.06
N ARG A 104 -20.65 -4.30 -0.58
CA ARG A 104 -20.62 -3.28 -1.63
C ARG A 104 -20.93 -3.89 -2.99
N ASP A 105 -21.68 -3.19 -3.84
CA ASP A 105 -21.84 -3.58 -5.24
C ASP A 105 -20.61 -3.17 -6.06
N LEU A 106 -19.54 -3.94 -5.94
CA LEU A 106 -18.29 -3.71 -6.66
C LEU A 106 -18.39 -4.05 -8.16
N SER A 107 -19.43 -4.78 -8.58
CA SER A 107 -19.63 -5.15 -10.00
C SER A 107 -20.04 -3.96 -10.86
N SER A 108 -20.57 -2.89 -10.26
CA SER A 108 -20.97 -1.66 -10.95
C SER A 108 -19.81 -0.69 -11.18
N ILE A 109 -18.63 -0.96 -10.62
CA ILE A 109 -17.46 -0.09 -10.68
C ILE A 109 -16.67 -0.34 -11.96
N ASP A 110 -16.39 0.72 -12.69
CA ASP A 110 -15.43 0.69 -13.80
C ASP A 110 -14.01 0.79 -13.26
N TRP A 111 -13.41 -0.36 -12.99
CA TRP A 111 -12.05 -0.46 -12.45
C TRP A 111 -10.96 0.01 -13.42
N SER A 112 -11.25 0.10 -14.72
CA SER A 112 -10.30 0.61 -15.71
C SER A 112 -9.97 2.10 -15.55
N ARG A 113 -10.72 2.81 -14.72
CA ARG A 113 -10.44 4.22 -14.34
C ARG A 113 -9.22 4.37 -13.44
N PHE A 114 -8.80 3.29 -12.78
CA PHE A 114 -7.69 3.30 -11.85
C PHE A 114 -6.42 2.74 -12.50
N ASP A 115 -5.31 3.43 -12.35
CA ASP A 115 -3.99 2.96 -12.77
C ASP A 115 -3.38 1.99 -11.77
N ILE A 116 -3.78 2.10 -10.49
CA ILE A 116 -3.32 1.28 -9.37
C ILE A 116 -4.47 1.04 -8.39
N ILE A 117 -4.62 -0.20 -7.96
CA ILE A 117 -5.57 -0.60 -6.92
C ILE A 117 -4.79 -1.36 -5.86
N LEU A 118 -4.66 -0.75 -4.68
CA LEU A 118 -4.06 -1.38 -3.52
C LEU A 118 -5.10 -2.29 -2.84
N GLY A 119 -4.73 -3.52 -2.54
CA GLY A 119 -5.54 -4.43 -1.75
C GLY A 119 -5.05 -4.47 -0.32
N SER A 120 -5.91 -4.16 0.65
CA SER A 120 -5.53 -4.01 2.05
C SER A 120 -6.35 -4.91 2.95
N VAL A 121 -5.68 -5.48 3.95
CA VAL A 121 -6.34 -6.26 5.02
C VAL A 121 -6.30 -5.40 6.29
N HIS A 122 -7.40 -4.66 6.55
CA HIS A 122 -7.60 -3.87 7.77
C HIS A 122 -8.60 -4.54 8.73
N TYR A 123 -9.37 -5.49 8.22
CA TYR A 123 -10.44 -6.15 8.98
C TYR A 123 -10.20 -7.64 9.10
N LEU A 124 -10.38 -8.19 10.29
CA LEU A 124 -10.46 -9.62 10.55
C LEU A 124 -11.88 -9.94 11.06
N ASP A 125 -12.71 -10.59 10.23
CA ASP A 125 -14.13 -10.83 10.54
C ASP A 125 -14.88 -9.54 10.94
N MET A 126 -14.65 -8.43 10.19
CA MET A 126 -15.17 -7.07 10.43
C MET A 126 -14.65 -6.37 11.69
N TRP A 127 -13.71 -6.95 12.39
CA TRP A 127 -12.97 -6.26 13.44
C TRP A 127 -11.80 -5.46 12.83
N PRO A 128 -11.74 -4.13 13.01
CA PRO A 128 -10.64 -3.30 12.54
C PRO A 128 -9.42 -3.51 13.46
N PHE A 129 -8.65 -4.57 13.19
CA PHE A 129 -7.58 -5.04 14.08
C PHE A 129 -6.41 -4.04 14.19
N ASP A 130 -6.27 -3.14 13.24
CA ASP A 130 -5.23 -2.12 13.18
C ASP A 130 -5.67 -0.74 13.72
N ASP A 131 -6.89 -0.63 14.22
CA ASP A 131 -7.40 0.55 14.91
C ASP A 131 -6.78 0.66 16.32
N PRO A 132 -6.12 1.80 16.65
CA PRO A 132 -5.52 2.01 17.96
C PRO A 132 -6.53 1.92 19.12
N ASP A 133 -7.81 2.21 18.89
CA ASP A 133 -8.84 2.10 19.92
C ASP A 133 -9.28 0.64 20.16
N GLN A 134 -8.82 -0.30 19.33
CA GLN A 134 -9.12 -1.73 19.42
C GLN A 134 -7.95 -2.58 19.96
N VAL A 135 -6.85 -1.97 20.37
CA VAL A 135 -5.62 -2.68 20.79
C VAL A 135 -5.82 -3.61 21.96
N ASP A 136 -6.71 -3.26 22.90
CA ASP A 136 -6.99 -4.09 24.07
C ASP A 136 -7.65 -5.44 23.70
N HIS A 137 -8.43 -5.47 22.62
CA HIS A 137 -9.06 -6.68 22.13
C HIS A 137 -8.07 -7.74 21.65
N TRP A 138 -6.85 -7.33 21.28
CA TRP A 138 -5.77 -8.23 20.88
C TRP A 138 -5.42 -9.27 21.94
N ASP A 139 -5.39 -8.84 23.21
CA ASP A 139 -5.04 -9.72 24.34
C ASP A 139 -6.15 -10.68 24.68
N GLU A 140 -7.42 -10.35 24.34
CA GLU A 140 -8.59 -11.22 24.50
C GLU A 140 -8.62 -12.33 23.45
N VAL A 141 -8.30 -12.00 22.17
CA VAL A 141 -8.31 -12.95 21.05
C VAL A 141 -7.06 -13.83 21.06
N GLY A 142 -5.91 -13.25 21.41
CA GLY A 142 -4.61 -13.92 21.40
C GLY A 142 -3.82 -13.68 20.12
N HIS A 143 -2.54 -13.31 20.28
CA HIS A 143 -1.69 -12.84 19.19
C HIS A 143 -1.49 -13.91 18.11
N ASP A 144 -1.27 -15.18 18.47
CA ASP A 144 -1.06 -16.26 17.49
C ASP A 144 -2.28 -16.41 16.57
N VAL A 145 -3.49 -16.35 17.14
CA VAL A 145 -4.75 -16.46 16.39
C VAL A 145 -4.91 -15.27 15.42
N ILE A 146 -4.57 -14.06 15.87
CA ILE A 146 -4.67 -12.85 15.04
C ILE A 146 -3.69 -12.91 13.87
N TRP A 147 -2.44 -13.34 14.13
CA TRP A 147 -1.43 -13.50 13.08
C TRP A 147 -1.82 -14.59 12.07
N GLU A 148 -2.34 -15.72 12.51
CA GLU A 148 -2.84 -16.79 11.65
C GLU A 148 -3.98 -16.28 10.76
N ARG A 149 -5.00 -15.64 11.34
CA ARG A 149 -6.13 -15.07 10.59
C ARG A 149 -5.68 -14.00 9.59
N TYR A 150 -4.74 -13.14 9.99
CA TYR A 150 -4.24 -12.11 9.10
C TYR A 150 -3.60 -12.72 7.86
N PHE A 151 -2.69 -13.69 8.01
CA PHE A 151 -2.03 -14.31 6.87
C PHE A 151 -2.98 -15.16 6.04
N ASP A 152 -3.97 -15.80 6.63
CA ASP A 152 -5.02 -16.51 5.90
C ASP A 152 -5.85 -15.55 5.03
N GLN A 153 -6.27 -14.40 5.59
CA GLN A 153 -6.98 -13.35 4.85
C GLN A 153 -6.09 -12.74 3.75
N PHE A 154 -4.84 -12.45 4.05
CA PHE A 154 -3.89 -11.92 3.07
C PHE A 154 -3.71 -12.89 1.90
N CYS A 155 -3.47 -14.16 2.16
CA CYS A 155 -3.34 -15.18 1.12
C CYS A 155 -4.63 -15.30 0.28
N THR A 156 -5.81 -15.28 0.92
CA THR A 156 -7.09 -15.35 0.23
C THR A 156 -7.32 -14.12 -0.64
N ALA A 157 -7.00 -12.92 -0.15
CA ALA A 157 -7.08 -11.68 -0.90
C ALA A 157 -6.16 -11.71 -2.14
N CYS A 158 -4.94 -12.23 -1.99
CA CYS A 158 -3.98 -12.34 -3.10
C CYS A 158 -4.53 -13.14 -4.28
N VAL A 159 -5.21 -14.25 -4.03
CA VAL A 159 -5.72 -15.17 -5.09
C VAL A 159 -7.17 -14.92 -5.46
N SER A 160 -7.81 -13.91 -4.88
CA SER A 160 -9.20 -13.55 -5.16
C SER A 160 -9.38 -12.91 -6.54
N ASP A 161 -10.64 -12.83 -7.00
CA ASP A 161 -11.02 -12.11 -8.23
C ASP A 161 -11.08 -10.58 -8.05
N MET A 162 -10.68 -10.06 -6.87
CA MET A 162 -10.61 -8.63 -6.63
C MET A 162 -9.60 -7.95 -7.57
N PRO A 163 -9.87 -6.71 -7.99
CA PRO A 163 -9.08 -6.02 -9.02
C PRO A 163 -7.73 -5.48 -8.51
N TYR A 164 -7.18 -6.06 -7.45
CA TYR A 164 -5.93 -5.62 -6.86
C TYR A 164 -4.76 -5.70 -7.84
N THR A 165 -3.98 -4.64 -7.94
CA THR A 165 -2.70 -4.61 -8.64
C THR A 165 -1.53 -4.82 -7.69
N VAL A 166 -1.65 -4.32 -6.47
CA VAL A 166 -0.63 -4.36 -5.41
C VAL A 166 -1.29 -4.74 -4.09
N MET A 167 -0.68 -5.62 -3.32
CA MET A 167 -1.07 -5.82 -1.92
C MET A 167 -0.33 -4.82 -1.04
N ALA A 168 -1.08 -3.96 -0.36
CA ALA A 168 -0.55 -2.91 0.49
C ALA A 168 -0.02 -3.48 1.82
N HIS A 169 0.97 -2.80 2.39
CA HIS A 169 1.55 -3.06 3.73
C HIS A 169 1.45 -4.52 4.21
N PRO A 170 2.02 -5.50 3.47
CA PRO A 170 2.05 -6.89 3.92
C PRO A 170 2.60 -6.96 5.34
N ASP A 171 2.02 -7.78 6.19
CA ASP A 171 2.29 -7.88 7.64
C ASP A 171 1.89 -6.64 8.50
N LEU A 172 0.88 -5.87 8.09
CA LEU A 172 0.29 -4.81 8.90
C LEU A 172 -0.05 -5.27 10.33
N VAL A 173 -0.30 -6.55 10.51
CA VAL A 173 -0.56 -7.21 11.79
C VAL A 173 0.49 -6.92 12.86
N LYS A 174 1.71 -6.50 12.50
CA LYS A 174 2.76 -6.12 13.48
C LYS A 174 2.68 -4.66 13.95
N LYS A 175 1.77 -3.84 13.41
CA LYS A 175 1.65 -2.38 13.64
C LYS A 175 1.82 -1.97 15.09
N PHE A 176 1.19 -2.68 16.02
CA PHE A 176 1.22 -2.41 17.46
C PHE A 176 2.34 -3.12 18.22
N ALA A 177 3.31 -3.72 17.53
CA ALA A 177 4.37 -4.55 18.13
C ALA A 177 3.82 -5.72 18.97
N LYS A 178 2.61 -6.19 18.69
CA LYS A 178 2.00 -7.38 19.29
C LYS A 178 2.35 -8.61 18.45
N TYR A 179 3.48 -9.23 18.78
CA TYR A 179 4.02 -10.37 18.03
C TYR A 179 3.45 -11.70 18.53
N PRO A 180 3.40 -12.72 17.67
CA PRO A 180 2.97 -14.06 18.05
C PRO A 180 4.02 -14.74 18.93
N SER A 181 3.63 -15.81 19.59
CA SER A 181 4.53 -16.65 20.37
C SER A 181 5.52 -17.43 19.48
N ALA A 182 6.50 -18.08 20.10
CA ALA A 182 7.42 -18.97 19.37
C ALA A 182 6.75 -20.23 18.79
N ALA A 183 5.50 -20.51 19.13
CA ALA A 183 4.74 -21.63 18.58
C ALA A 183 4.15 -21.31 17.19
N PHE A 184 3.99 -20.02 16.85
CA PHE A 184 3.53 -19.60 15.53
C PHE A 184 4.62 -19.84 14.49
N ASP A 185 4.32 -20.60 13.46
CA ASP A 185 5.25 -20.90 12.36
C ASP A 185 5.30 -19.73 11.36
N ARG A 186 6.06 -18.69 11.74
CA ARG A 186 6.23 -17.48 10.92
C ARG A 186 6.84 -17.80 9.56
N ALA A 187 7.79 -18.72 9.49
CA ALA A 187 8.46 -19.06 8.23
C ALA A 187 7.45 -19.67 7.24
N ARG A 188 6.56 -20.53 7.73
CA ARG A 188 5.49 -21.11 6.91
C ARG A 188 4.51 -20.04 6.46
N ALA A 189 4.06 -19.16 7.35
CA ALA A 189 3.11 -18.08 7.01
C ALA A 189 3.69 -17.15 5.93
N TYR A 190 4.96 -16.79 6.04
CA TYR A 190 5.66 -15.94 5.08
C TYR A 190 5.82 -16.61 3.71
N ALA A 191 6.19 -17.89 3.69
CA ALA A 191 6.28 -18.65 2.45
C ALA A 191 4.92 -18.75 1.73
N GLN A 192 3.84 -19.05 2.48
CA GLN A 192 2.48 -19.11 1.94
C GLN A 192 2.01 -17.76 1.39
N ALA A 193 2.28 -16.66 2.10
CA ALA A 193 1.96 -15.32 1.61
C ALA A 193 2.69 -14.99 0.30
N ALA A 194 3.97 -15.37 0.18
CA ALA A 194 4.74 -15.16 -1.03
C ALA A 194 4.24 -16.02 -2.21
N GLU A 195 3.89 -17.27 -1.96
CA GLU A 195 3.29 -18.17 -2.94
C GLU A 195 1.92 -17.63 -3.41
N ALA A 196 1.08 -17.17 -2.49
CA ALA A 196 -0.23 -16.60 -2.81
C ALA A 196 -0.11 -15.32 -3.66
N ALA A 197 0.80 -14.41 -3.32
CA ALA A 197 1.02 -13.19 -4.09
C ALA A 197 1.52 -13.50 -5.51
N ALA A 198 2.44 -14.47 -5.65
CA ALA A 198 2.92 -14.94 -6.96
C ALA A 198 1.80 -15.60 -7.77
N ALA A 199 1.00 -16.48 -7.15
CA ALA A 199 -0.11 -17.18 -7.81
C ALA A 199 -1.22 -16.23 -8.28
N GLY A 200 -1.48 -15.16 -7.50
CA GLY A 200 -2.44 -14.12 -7.86
C GLY A 200 -1.87 -13.04 -8.80
N GLU A 201 -0.61 -13.17 -9.23
CA GLU A 201 0.11 -12.19 -10.07
C GLU A 201 0.12 -10.77 -9.45
N ARG A 202 0.06 -10.70 -8.10
CA ARG A 202 0.06 -9.43 -7.37
C ARG A 202 1.49 -8.89 -7.23
N MET A 203 1.60 -7.57 -7.28
CA MET A 203 2.76 -6.88 -6.72
C MET A 203 2.58 -6.77 -5.21
N ILE A 204 3.65 -6.50 -4.49
CA ILE A 204 3.58 -6.11 -3.08
C ILE A 204 4.16 -4.71 -2.88
N GLU A 205 3.77 -4.08 -1.81
CA GLU A 205 4.29 -2.79 -1.39
C GLU A 205 5.37 -2.96 -0.32
N VAL A 206 6.45 -2.16 -0.40
CA VAL A 206 7.19 -1.76 0.79
C VAL A 206 6.58 -0.46 1.27
N ASN A 207 5.96 -0.50 2.44
CA ASN A 207 5.27 0.63 3.04
C ASN A 207 6.10 1.18 4.21
N THR A 208 6.49 2.44 4.10
CA THR A 208 7.43 3.04 5.06
C THR A 208 6.77 3.54 6.33
N SER A 209 5.41 3.62 6.37
CA SER A 209 4.68 4.12 7.55
C SER A 209 4.94 3.30 8.81
N GLY A 210 5.18 1.99 8.67
CA GLY A 210 5.43 1.08 9.78
C GLY A 210 6.57 1.53 10.71
N ALA A 211 7.59 2.17 10.15
CA ALA A 211 8.72 2.71 10.94
C ALA A 211 8.29 3.76 11.98
N TYR A 212 7.09 4.32 11.84
CA TYR A 212 6.55 5.37 12.71
C TYR A 212 5.49 4.86 13.68
N TYR A 213 5.08 3.58 13.56
CA TYR A 213 4.22 2.89 14.52
C TYR A 213 5.03 2.19 15.63
N ALA A 214 4.36 1.41 16.48
CA ALA A 214 5.02 0.74 17.60
C ALA A 214 6.03 -0.33 17.16
N CYS A 215 5.84 -0.97 16.02
CA CYS A 215 6.76 -1.95 15.45
C CYS A 215 8.11 -1.38 15.01
N LYS A 216 8.19 -0.07 14.73
CA LYS A 216 9.42 0.65 14.37
C LYS A 216 10.19 0.12 13.15
N GLU A 217 9.49 -0.51 12.23
CA GLU A 217 10.05 -1.04 10.98
C GLU A 217 9.03 -0.92 9.84
N PRO A 218 9.46 -0.77 8.57
CA PRO A 218 8.53 -0.77 7.44
C PRO A 218 7.73 -2.07 7.33
N PHE A 219 6.61 -2.02 6.61
CA PHE A 219 5.93 -3.22 6.13
C PHE A 219 6.43 -3.58 4.72
N PRO A 220 6.72 -4.84 4.42
CA PRO A 220 6.83 -5.96 5.35
C PRO A 220 8.18 -6.03 6.07
N HIS A 221 8.26 -6.90 7.10
CA HIS A 221 9.53 -7.32 7.70
C HIS A 221 10.46 -7.91 6.64
N ILE A 222 11.78 -7.72 6.81
CA ILE A 222 12.78 -8.15 5.82
C ILE A 222 12.70 -9.65 5.47
N ASP A 223 12.36 -10.51 6.43
CA ASP A 223 12.23 -11.95 6.17
C ASP A 223 11.07 -12.22 5.21
N LEU A 224 9.89 -11.58 5.41
CA LEU A 224 8.76 -11.71 4.50
C LEU A 224 9.08 -11.11 3.12
N LEU A 225 9.73 -9.96 3.10
CA LEU A 225 10.17 -9.32 1.87
C LEU A 225 11.14 -10.22 1.07
N THR A 226 12.00 -10.95 1.78
CA THR A 226 12.92 -11.92 1.18
C THR A 226 12.16 -13.11 0.58
N GLU A 227 11.09 -13.60 1.22
CA GLU A 227 10.25 -14.67 0.64
C GLU A 227 9.52 -14.18 -0.63
N PHE A 228 8.97 -12.96 -0.63
CA PHE A 228 8.41 -12.37 -1.85
C PHE A 228 9.44 -12.27 -2.97
N ARG A 229 10.67 -11.86 -2.64
CA ARG A 229 11.75 -11.80 -3.62
C ARG A 229 12.12 -13.19 -4.19
N LYS A 230 12.16 -14.23 -3.36
CA LYS A 230 12.42 -15.62 -3.78
C LYS A 230 11.31 -16.15 -4.70
N ALA A 231 10.06 -15.79 -4.42
CA ALA A 231 8.89 -16.14 -5.23
C ALA A 231 8.80 -15.34 -6.55
N GLY A 232 9.68 -14.36 -6.77
CA GLY A 232 9.68 -13.52 -7.97
C GLY A 232 8.59 -12.47 -7.99
N VAL A 233 8.00 -12.14 -6.84
CA VAL A 233 6.94 -11.15 -6.72
C VAL A 233 7.50 -9.75 -6.98
N PRO A 234 6.92 -8.96 -7.91
CA PRO A 234 7.34 -7.59 -8.14
C PRO A 234 7.00 -6.71 -6.95
N VAL A 235 7.79 -5.64 -6.73
CA VAL A 235 7.65 -4.76 -5.57
C VAL A 235 7.54 -3.30 -5.98
N THR A 236 6.72 -2.54 -5.27
CA THR A 236 6.66 -1.09 -5.33
C THR A 236 6.92 -0.47 -3.95
N LEU A 237 6.89 0.87 -3.85
CA LEU A 237 7.16 1.57 -2.61
C LEU A 237 6.10 2.65 -2.35
N GLY A 238 5.56 2.66 -1.14
CA GLY A 238 4.60 3.64 -0.67
C GLY A 238 4.95 4.17 0.72
N THR A 239 4.45 5.37 1.03
CA THR A 239 4.64 6.00 2.35
C THR A 239 3.41 5.95 3.22
N ASP A 240 2.24 5.70 2.63
CA ASP A 240 0.95 5.71 3.32
C ASP A 240 0.75 7.03 4.09
N ALA A 241 1.13 8.10 3.40
CA ALA A 241 1.10 9.43 3.97
C ALA A 241 -0.34 9.95 4.01
N HIS A 242 -0.81 10.31 5.20
CA HIS A 242 -2.10 10.93 5.44
C HIS A 242 -2.03 12.45 5.60
N GLU A 243 -0.84 13.03 5.37
CA GLU A 243 -0.57 14.46 5.40
C GLU A 243 0.47 14.81 4.34
N PRO A 244 0.34 15.94 3.61
CA PRO A 244 1.28 16.33 2.57
C PRO A 244 2.76 16.35 3.02
N ARG A 245 3.02 16.78 4.26
CA ARG A 245 4.39 16.86 4.84
C ARG A 245 5.07 15.50 5.03
N ASN A 246 4.33 14.40 4.92
CA ASN A 246 4.83 13.04 5.11
C ASN A 246 5.00 12.29 3.78
N VAL A 247 4.79 12.94 2.64
CA VAL A 247 4.71 12.31 1.32
C VAL A 247 6.01 11.58 0.91
N ASP A 248 7.16 11.99 1.44
CA ASP A 248 8.48 11.39 1.18
C ASP A 248 9.05 10.62 2.38
N ARG A 249 8.24 10.50 3.45
CA ARG A 249 8.70 9.99 4.74
C ARG A 249 9.19 8.55 4.67
N GLY A 250 10.50 8.35 4.81
CA GLY A 250 11.11 7.02 4.88
C GLY A 250 11.42 6.37 3.53
N ILE A 251 11.27 7.06 2.39
CA ILE A 251 11.57 6.50 1.05
C ILE A 251 12.98 5.92 0.99
N ASP A 252 14.01 6.63 1.44
CA ASP A 252 15.40 6.13 1.42
C ASP A 252 15.58 4.87 2.26
N ALA A 253 14.91 4.78 3.42
CA ALA A 253 14.93 3.60 4.26
C ALA A 253 14.22 2.40 3.59
N GLY A 254 13.11 2.64 2.90
CA GLY A 254 12.40 1.65 2.10
C GLY A 254 13.25 1.12 0.93
N LEU A 255 13.90 2.01 0.19
CA LEU A 255 14.82 1.63 -0.89
C LEU A 255 16.00 0.79 -0.37
N LYS A 256 16.56 1.17 0.76
CA LYS A 256 17.62 0.40 1.42
C LYS A 256 17.14 -0.99 1.83
N LEU A 257 15.96 -1.10 2.44
CA LEU A 257 15.36 -2.37 2.83
C LEU A 257 15.15 -3.29 1.62
N LEU A 258 14.66 -2.75 0.51
CA LEU A 258 14.51 -3.48 -0.75
C LEU A 258 15.84 -4.06 -1.24
N TYR A 259 16.89 -3.23 -1.24
CA TYR A 259 18.22 -3.66 -1.64
C TYR A 259 18.78 -4.75 -0.73
N GLU A 260 18.59 -4.62 0.60
CA GLU A 260 19.00 -5.61 1.61
C GLU A 260 18.25 -6.94 1.45
N ALA A 261 16.96 -6.91 1.09
CA ALA A 261 16.17 -8.10 0.80
C ALA A 261 16.51 -8.76 -0.56
N GLY A 262 17.41 -8.14 -1.34
CA GLY A 262 17.91 -8.71 -2.59
C GLY A 262 17.20 -8.24 -3.85
N TYR A 263 16.28 -7.28 -3.78
CA TYR A 263 15.75 -6.62 -4.96
C TYR A 263 16.83 -5.75 -5.61
N ARG A 264 16.78 -5.63 -6.94
CA ARG A 264 17.69 -4.78 -7.72
C ARG A 264 16.93 -3.76 -8.58
N GLU A 265 15.64 -3.84 -8.53
CA GLU A 265 14.70 -2.90 -9.16
C GLU A 265 13.41 -2.83 -8.36
N ILE A 266 12.70 -1.72 -8.49
CA ILE A 266 11.31 -1.58 -8.08
C ILE A 266 10.45 -1.48 -9.33
N THR A 267 9.19 -1.88 -9.21
CA THR A 267 8.23 -1.79 -10.30
C THR A 267 7.35 -0.57 -10.06
N ALA A 268 7.48 0.42 -10.93
CA ALA A 268 6.56 1.54 -11.00
C ALA A 268 5.38 1.19 -11.90
N LEU A 269 4.21 1.67 -11.53
CA LEU A 269 3.06 1.77 -12.42
C LEU A 269 3.06 3.14 -13.10
N LEU A 270 2.55 3.19 -14.32
CA LEU A 270 2.39 4.41 -15.10
C LEU A 270 0.90 4.61 -15.41
N PRO A 271 0.47 5.82 -15.83
CA PRO A 271 -0.90 6.03 -16.28
C PRO A 271 -1.32 4.99 -17.32
N GLY A 272 -2.50 4.36 -17.13
CA GLY A 272 -2.97 3.24 -17.94
C GLY A 272 -2.52 1.86 -17.46
N GLY A 273 -1.85 1.77 -16.29
CA GLY A 273 -1.48 0.50 -15.65
C GLY A 273 -0.24 -0.18 -16.24
N GLU A 274 0.51 0.49 -17.11
CA GLU A 274 1.78 -0.01 -17.64
C GLU A 274 2.80 -0.16 -16.51
N ARG A 275 3.59 -1.26 -16.52
CA ARG A 275 4.64 -1.52 -15.53
C ARG A 275 6.01 -1.15 -16.08
N ARG A 276 6.80 -0.43 -15.28
CA ARG A 276 8.18 -0.04 -15.60
C ARG A 276 9.13 -0.42 -14.47
N ALA A 277 10.20 -1.13 -14.79
CA ALA A 277 11.27 -1.40 -13.84
C ALA A 277 12.15 -0.15 -13.65
N ILE A 278 12.44 0.18 -12.39
CA ILE A 278 13.37 1.25 -11.98
C ILE A 278 14.51 0.58 -11.21
N PRO A 279 15.76 0.66 -11.71
CA PRO A 279 16.91 0.08 -11.01
C PRO A 279 17.13 0.70 -9.63
N LEU A 280 17.46 -0.14 -8.65
CA LEU A 280 17.98 0.27 -7.35
C LEU A 280 19.50 0.38 -7.45
N SER A 281 20.03 1.58 -7.19
CA SER A 281 21.48 1.89 -7.26
C SER A 281 22.13 1.89 -5.89
#